data_288ebe8cbf007793572cb1476d23e6a9
#
_entry.id   288ebe8cbf007793572cb1476d23e6a9
#
_cell.length_a   1.000
_cell.length_b   1.000
_cell.length_c   1.000
_cell.angle_alpha   90.00
_cell.angle_beta   90.00
_cell.angle_gamma   90.00
#
_symmetry.space_group_name_H-M   'P 1'
#
loop_
_entity.id
_entity.type
_entity.pdbx_description
1 polymer ?
#
loop_
_entity_poly.entity_id
_entity_poly.type
_entity_poly.pdbx_seq_one_letter_code
_entity_poly.pdbx_strand_id
1 'polypeptide(L)'
;MNKFKIALVQHKTKSTDVQENTALALRYIAEAKQANADFILFPECFLTSYTFPEICETFQPVKSLESDPDFHAWCENALHDECDTLNTIRQAAKRHAIGVEITAFTQGKKYPQNSAYLIDRNGAVLMKYSKVHTCDFSFERYLESGEEFKVCHFEDLCLGTMICYDREYPESARELMLQGAELILIPNDCGDIKPFRLQELSVAAMQNQVGVAMANPPGEKAGCSCAFHPQVWDCQDNCLTVTSESEAGLIYATFDIDALRAYRKREDLGKYRKVNAYRHLCLNSND
;
A
#
# COMPACT_ATOMS: atom_id res chain seq x y z
N MET A 1 16.12 4.04 -21.80
CA MET A 1 15.66 3.08 -20.77
C MET A 1 14.85 3.86 -19.76
N ASN A 2 13.56 3.60 -19.73
CA ASN A 2 12.65 4.19 -18.74
C ASN A 2 12.81 3.45 -17.41
N LYS A 3 13.57 4.03 -16.48
CA LYS A 3 13.83 3.48 -15.14
C LYS A 3 12.95 4.20 -14.13
N PHE A 4 12.26 3.44 -13.28
CA PHE A 4 11.46 3.98 -12.20
C PHE A 4 12.08 3.56 -10.85
N LYS A 5 12.62 4.54 -10.13
CA LYS A 5 13.24 4.33 -8.82
C LYS A 5 12.25 4.67 -7.71
N ILE A 6 11.92 3.68 -6.89
CA ILE A 6 11.05 3.83 -5.74
C ILE A 6 11.84 3.76 -4.44
N ALA A 7 11.51 4.64 -3.48
CA ALA A 7 11.95 4.57 -2.11
C ALA A 7 10.85 3.93 -1.25
N LEU A 8 11.20 2.91 -0.49
CA LEU A 8 10.32 2.20 0.45
C LEU A 8 10.69 2.65 1.86
N VAL A 9 9.74 3.17 2.60
CA VAL A 9 9.95 3.59 3.99
C VAL A 9 9.81 2.38 4.90
N GLN A 10 10.90 1.97 5.54
CA GLN A 10 10.86 0.99 6.62
C GLN A 10 11.01 1.72 7.96
N HIS A 11 9.90 2.24 8.46
CA HIS A 11 9.86 2.97 9.73
C HIS A 11 8.51 2.76 10.42
N LYS A 12 8.55 2.57 11.73
CA LYS A 12 7.35 2.47 12.56
C LYS A 12 7.10 3.81 13.26
N THR A 13 5.95 4.41 12.99
CA THR A 13 5.48 5.55 13.77
C THR A 13 5.06 5.07 15.15
N LYS A 14 5.50 5.79 16.19
CA LYS A 14 5.22 5.44 17.59
C LYS A 14 4.23 6.42 18.24
N SER A 15 4.12 7.60 17.63
CA SER A 15 3.24 8.66 18.11
C SER A 15 1.88 8.55 17.45
N THR A 16 0.82 8.81 18.20
CA THR A 16 -0.52 9.07 17.66
C THR A 16 -0.67 10.52 17.22
N ASP A 17 0.34 11.36 17.47
CA ASP A 17 0.37 12.75 17.00
C ASP A 17 0.66 12.81 15.49
N VAL A 18 -0.37 13.17 14.75
CA VAL A 18 -0.34 13.32 13.30
C VAL A 18 0.71 14.34 12.85
N GLN A 19 0.98 15.39 13.66
CA GLN A 19 1.96 16.42 13.32
C GLN A 19 3.39 15.88 13.38
N GLU A 20 3.72 15.08 14.40
CA GLU A 20 5.03 14.41 14.50
C GLU A 20 5.25 13.45 13.32
N ASN A 21 4.24 12.64 12.99
CA ASN A 21 4.31 11.69 11.87
C ASN A 21 4.40 12.42 10.53
N THR A 22 3.70 13.56 10.39
CA THR A 22 3.81 14.41 9.20
C THR A 22 5.23 14.97 9.05
N ALA A 23 5.82 15.50 10.12
CA ALA A 23 7.18 15.99 10.10
C ALA A 23 8.20 14.91 9.71
N LEU A 24 7.98 13.66 10.18
CA LEU A 24 8.77 12.51 9.81
C LEU A 24 8.59 12.16 8.32
N ALA A 25 7.36 12.18 7.80
CA ALA A 25 7.09 11.94 6.39
C ALA A 25 7.80 12.98 5.49
N LEU A 26 7.76 14.25 5.87
CA LEU A 26 8.44 15.33 5.13
C LEU A 26 9.95 15.11 5.03
N ARG A 27 10.59 14.61 6.10
CA ARG A 27 12.03 14.27 6.09
C ARG A 27 12.31 13.14 5.09
N TYR A 28 11.51 12.06 5.12
CA TYR A 28 11.68 10.94 4.20
C TYR A 28 11.42 11.34 2.74
N ILE A 29 10.43 12.19 2.46
CA ILE A 29 10.18 12.73 1.12
C ILE A 29 11.43 13.50 0.60
N ALA A 30 12.01 14.35 1.43
CA ALA A 30 13.21 15.10 1.07
C ALA A 30 14.42 14.19 0.85
N GLU A 31 14.63 13.20 1.72
CA GLU A 31 15.72 12.23 1.63
C GLU A 31 15.59 11.33 0.39
N ALA A 32 14.38 10.82 0.10
CA ALA A 32 14.10 10.04 -1.10
C ALA A 32 14.45 10.83 -2.37
N LYS A 33 14.09 12.13 -2.40
CA LYS A 33 14.45 13.00 -3.53
C LYS A 33 15.94 13.21 -3.66
N GLN A 34 16.67 13.40 -2.55
CA GLN A 34 18.13 13.51 -2.57
C GLN A 34 18.80 12.26 -3.15
N ALA A 35 18.20 11.10 -2.94
CA ALA A 35 18.62 9.82 -3.53
C ALA A 35 18.12 9.62 -4.98
N ASN A 36 17.52 10.64 -5.59
CA ASN A 36 16.95 10.60 -6.95
C ASN A 36 15.85 9.53 -7.12
N ALA A 37 15.03 9.29 -6.08
CA ALA A 37 13.83 8.50 -6.24
C ALA A 37 12.77 9.26 -7.04
N ASP A 38 11.99 8.51 -7.82
CA ASP A 38 10.86 9.02 -8.59
C ASP A 38 9.58 9.02 -7.74
N PHE A 39 9.50 8.09 -6.82
CA PHE A 39 8.34 7.84 -5.98
C PHE A 39 8.77 7.38 -4.59
N ILE A 40 7.95 7.68 -3.57
CA ILE A 40 8.14 7.17 -2.21
C ILE A 40 6.86 6.50 -1.72
N LEU A 41 7.01 5.30 -1.16
CA LEU A 41 5.95 4.47 -0.59
C LEU A 41 6.12 4.41 0.93
N PHE A 42 5.07 4.80 1.66
CA PHE A 42 5.01 4.72 3.11
C PHE A 42 4.28 3.45 3.58
N PRO A 43 4.59 2.94 4.80
CA PRO A 43 3.84 1.85 5.41
C PRO A 43 2.37 2.21 5.69
N GLU A 44 1.58 1.20 6.04
CA GLU A 44 0.17 1.31 6.40
C GLU A 44 -0.04 2.28 7.59
N CYS A 45 -1.07 3.13 7.50
CA CYS A 45 -1.47 4.11 8.53
C CYS A 45 -0.35 5.02 9.05
N PHE A 46 0.62 5.37 8.21
CA PHE A 46 1.83 6.09 8.62
C PHE A 46 1.54 7.42 9.33
N LEU A 47 0.57 8.22 8.85
CA LEU A 47 0.26 9.52 9.44
C LEU A 47 -0.46 9.41 10.79
N THR A 48 -1.31 8.41 10.97
CA THR A 48 -2.15 8.24 12.17
C THR A 48 -1.63 7.19 13.14
N SER A 49 -0.57 6.47 12.78
CA SER A 49 -0.15 5.19 13.36
C SER A 49 -1.22 4.09 13.24
N TYR A 50 -0.79 2.84 13.22
CA TYR A 50 -1.69 1.69 13.22
C TYR A 50 -2.05 1.34 14.68
N THR A 51 -2.89 2.20 15.29
CA THR A 51 -3.31 2.08 16.69
C THR A 51 -4.82 2.23 16.82
N PHE A 52 -5.39 1.49 17.76
CA PHE A 52 -6.81 1.47 18.07
C PHE A 52 -7.03 1.81 19.55
N PRO A 53 -8.19 2.36 19.96
CA PRO A 53 -8.52 2.53 21.35
C PRO A 53 -8.46 1.20 22.13
N GLU A 54 -8.00 1.25 23.38
CA GLU A 54 -7.84 0.06 24.24
C GLU A 54 -9.13 -0.75 24.36
N ILE A 55 -10.29 -0.07 24.41
CA ILE A 55 -11.60 -0.72 24.47
C ILE A 55 -11.85 -1.68 23.28
N CYS A 56 -11.23 -1.46 22.15
CA CYS A 56 -11.33 -2.34 20.98
C CYS A 56 -10.70 -3.72 21.22
N GLU A 57 -9.77 -3.85 22.16
CA GLU A 57 -9.15 -5.15 22.52
C GLU A 57 -10.16 -6.15 23.05
N THR A 58 -11.26 -5.68 23.62
CA THR A 58 -12.32 -6.54 24.16
C THR A 58 -13.26 -7.07 23.08
N PHE A 59 -13.07 -6.72 21.83
CA PHE A 59 -13.91 -7.13 20.69
C PHE A 59 -15.41 -6.93 20.90
N GLN A 60 -15.79 -5.81 21.51
CA GLN A 60 -17.18 -5.44 21.71
C GLN A 60 -17.90 -5.22 20.35
N PRO A 61 -19.23 -5.43 20.29
CA PRO A 61 -20.00 -4.99 19.14
C PRO A 61 -19.84 -3.51 18.89
N VAL A 62 -19.65 -3.10 17.63
CA VAL A 62 -19.37 -1.68 17.25
C VAL A 62 -20.40 -0.72 17.85
N LYS A 63 -21.70 -1.09 17.80
CA LYS A 63 -22.77 -0.27 18.37
C LYS A 63 -22.64 0.00 19.87
N SER A 64 -22.02 -0.90 20.63
CA SER A 64 -21.79 -0.70 22.07
C SER A 64 -20.64 0.26 22.36
N LEU A 65 -19.76 0.50 21.36
CA LEU A 65 -18.62 1.43 21.48
C LEU A 65 -18.97 2.86 21.06
N GLU A 66 -20.09 3.08 20.36
CA GLU A 66 -20.48 4.41 19.86
C GLU A 66 -20.66 5.46 20.97
N SER A 67 -20.86 5.04 22.22
CA SER A 67 -20.92 5.93 23.38
C SER A 67 -19.60 6.02 24.17
N ASP A 68 -18.58 5.25 23.78
CA ASP A 68 -17.27 5.28 24.41
C ASP A 68 -16.49 6.52 23.96
N PRO A 69 -15.98 7.36 24.88
CA PRO A 69 -15.32 8.61 24.51
C PRO A 69 -14.05 8.40 23.69
N ASP A 70 -13.25 7.37 23.98
CA ASP A 70 -11.98 7.12 23.29
C ASP A 70 -12.23 6.57 21.87
N PHE A 71 -13.23 5.70 21.72
CA PHE A 71 -13.65 5.22 20.42
C PHE A 71 -14.22 6.36 19.56
N HIS A 72 -15.04 7.23 20.15
CA HIS A 72 -15.60 8.39 19.47
C HIS A 72 -14.49 9.37 19.01
N ALA A 73 -13.57 9.70 19.92
CA ALA A 73 -12.43 10.56 19.60
C ALA A 73 -11.54 9.96 18.49
N TRP A 74 -11.33 8.64 18.51
CA TRP A 74 -10.57 7.96 17.47
C TRP A 74 -11.27 8.06 16.10
N CYS A 75 -12.59 7.89 16.03
CA CYS A 75 -13.36 8.10 14.82
C CYS A 75 -13.29 9.54 14.31
N GLU A 76 -13.41 10.52 15.20
CA GLU A 76 -13.36 11.94 14.85
C GLU A 76 -11.97 12.41 14.41
N ASN A 77 -10.91 11.78 14.91
CA ASN A 77 -9.52 12.09 14.58
C ASN A 77 -9.05 11.50 13.24
N ALA A 78 -9.87 10.68 12.60
CA ALA A 78 -9.60 10.19 11.25
C ALA A 78 -9.51 11.37 10.26
N LEU A 79 -8.52 11.32 9.36
CA LEU A 79 -8.20 12.46 8.49
C LEU A 79 -9.29 12.71 7.42
N HIS A 80 -9.61 13.98 7.21
CA HIS A 80 -10.40 14.40 6.04
C HIS A 80 -9.54 14.55 4.79
N ASP A 81 -10.12 14.38 3.63
CA ASP A 81 -9.44 14.50 2.34
C ASP A 81 -8.85 15.91 2.09
N GLU A 82 -9.45 16.95 2.69
CA GLU A 82 -9.03 18.36 2.55
C GLU A 82 -8.28 18.88 3.79
N CYS A 83 -7.76 18.00 4.66
CA CYS A 83 -7.08 18.43 5.89
C CYS A 83 -5.70 19.06 5.61
N ASP A 84 -5.23 19.90 6.53
CA ASP A 84 -3.94 20.59 6.45
C ASP A 84 -2.76 19.60 6.37
N THR A 85 -2.88 18.45 7.02
CA THR A 85 -1.89 17.36 6.97
C THR A 85 -1.68 16.87 5.55
N LEU A 86 -2.75 16.48 4.85
CA LEU A 86 -2.66 16.04 3.45
C LEU A 86 -2.19 17.16 2.52
N ASN A 87 -2.66 18.40 2.74
CA ASN A 87 -2.17 19.54 2.00
C ASN A 87 -0.66 19.75 2.20
N THR A 88 -0.15 19.56 3.40
CA THR A 88 1.29 19.65 3.70
C THR A 88 2.10 18.59 2.94
N ILE A 89 1.63 17.35 2.89
CA ILE A 89 2.26 16.27 2.09
C ILE A 89 2.20 16.60 0.59
N ARG A 90 1.06 17.08 0.07
CA ARG A 90 0.90 17.51 -1.33
C ARG A 90 1.90 18.62 -1.70
N GLN A 91 2.08 19.61 -0.82
CA GLN A 91 3.06 20.67 -1.02
C GLN A 91 4.50 20.15 -0.99
N ALA A 92 4.79 19.14 -0.16
CA ALA A 92 6.11 18.51 -0.15
C ALA A 92 6.36 17.71 -1.44
N ALA A 93 5.40 16.92 -1.91
CA ALA A 93 5.48 16.23 -3.20
C ALA A 93 5.80 17.20 -4.33
N LYS A 94 5.08 18.33 -4.40
CA LYS A 94 5.29 19.39 -5.37
C LYS A 94 6.68 20.05 -5.23
N ARG A 95 7.06 20.44 -4.02
CA ARG A 95 8.36 21.11 -3.74
C ARG A 95 9.55 20.25 -4.16
N HIS A 96 9.47 18.96 -3.90
CA HIS A 96 10.53 18.01 -4.20
C HIS A 96 10.37 17.35 -5.57
N ALA A 97 9.28 17.62 -6.31
CA ALA A 97 8.96 16.99 -7.59
C ALA A 97 9.10 15.46 -7.54
N ILE A 98 8.45 14.81 -6.56
CA ILE A 98 8.48 13.37 -6.32
C ILE A 98 7.05 12.85 -6.14
N GLY A 99 6.74 11.67 -6.66
CA GLY A 99 5.48 10.98 -6.36
C GLY A 99 5.46 10.45 -4.93
N VAL A 100 4.29 10.44 -4.29
CA VAL A 100 4.14 10.01 -2.89
C VAL A 100 2.91 9.12 -2.75
N GLU A 101 3.08 7.95 -2.11
CA GLU A 101 1.96 7.23 -1.53
C GLU A 101 2.05 7.32 -0.02
N ILE A 102 1.04 7.97 0.59
CA ILE A 102 0.94 8.21 2.04
C ILE A 102 -0.35 7.62 2.59
N THR A 103 -0.32 7.13 3.81
CA THR A 103 -1.38 6.32 4.39
C THR A 103 -1.86 6.87 5.74
N ALA A 104 -3.14 6.67 6.03
CA ALA A 104 -3.77 7.11 7.27
C ALA A 104 -5.09 6.38 7.51
N PHE A 105 -5.59 6.41 8.74
CA PHE A 105 -7.03 6.32 8.97
C PHE A 105 -7.70 7.58 8.46
N THR A 106 -8.71 7.41 7.61
CA THR A 106 -9.47 8.52 7.00
C THR A 106 -10.94 8.41 7.33
N GLN A 107 -11.65 9.50 7.27
CA GLN A 107 -13.09 9.47 7.50
C GLN A 107 -13.80 8.68 6.41
N GLY A 108 -14.60 7.70 6.83
CA GLY A 108 -15.56 6.96 6.01
C GLY A 108 -16.96 7.56 6.13
N LYS A 109 -17.97 6.80 5.70
CA LYS A 109 -19.39 7.20 5.81
C LYS A 109 -19.86 7.24 7.27
N LYS A 110 -19.41 6.30 8.08
CA LYS A 110 -19.77 6.14 9.49
C LYS A 110 -18.56 5.89 10.39
N TYR A 111 -17.67 5.03 9.96
CA TYR A 111 -16.46 4.66 10.69
C TYR A 111 -15.22 4.97 9.86
N PRO A 112 -14.03 5.05 10.48
CA PRO A 112 -12.80 5.27 9.74
C PRO A 112 -12.53 4.19 8.70
N GLN A 113 -11.80 4.57 7.65
CA GLN A 113 -11.24 3.67 6.65
C GLN A 113 -9.72 3.67 6.75
N ASN A 114 -9.10 2.56 6.45
CA ASN A 114 -7.66 2.46 6.24
C ASN A 114 -7.35 2.83 4.78
N SER A 115 -6.71 3.98 4.56
CA SER A 115 -6.60 4.53 3.22
C SER A 115 -5.18 4.93 2.83
N ALA A 116 -4.92 4.90 1.52
CA ALA A 116 -3.72 5.39 0.86
C ALA A 116 -4.08 6.51 -0.13
N TYR A 117 -3.25 7.55 -0.18
CA TYR A 117 -3.33 8.62 -1.17
C TYR A 117 -2.10 8.57 -2.08
N LEU A 118 -2.32 8.44 -3.37
CA LEU A 118 -1.28 8.56 -4.38
C LEU A 118 -1.28 10.00 -4.91
N ILE A 119 -0.14 10.64 -4.80
CA ILE A 119 0.05 12.07 -5.09
C ILE A 119 1.14 12.21 -6.15
N ASP A 120 0.88 13.01 -7.18
CA ASP A 120 1.84 13.26 -8.25
C ASP A 120 2.94 14.28 -7.86
N ARG A 121 3.90 14.48 -8.78
CA ARG A 121 5.00 15.44 -8.63
C ARG A 121 4.54 16.90 -8.56
N ASN A 122 3.30 17.20 -8.92
CA ASN A 122 2.70 18.54 -8.86
C ASN A 122 1.86 18.74 -7.58
N GLY A 123 1.74 17.70 -6.75
CA GLY A 123 0.94 17.71 -5.53
C GLY A 123 -0.56 17.45 -5.78
N ALA A 124 -0.93 16.96 -6.97
CA ALA A 124 -2.30 16.53 -7.23
C ALA A 124 -2.53 15.12 -6.67
N VAL A 125 -3.66 14.90 -6.02
CA VAL A 125 -4.10 13.56 -5.61
C VAL A 125 -4.60 12.83 -6.85
N LEU A 126 -3.89 11.80 -7.26
CA LEU A 126 -4.25 10.95 -8.39
C LEU A 126 -5.32 9.93 -8.00
N MET A 127 -5.24 9.41 -6.78
CA MET A 127 -6.12 8.35 -6.27
C MET A 127 -6.16 8.37 -4.75
N LYS A 128 -7.35 8.14 -4.19
CA LYS A 128 -7.56 7.63 -2.84
C LYS A 128 -8.03 6.18 -2.94
N TYR A 129 -7.35 5.29 -2.27
CA TYR A 129 -7.72 3.89 -2.13
C TYR A 129 -8.01 3.60 -0.67
N SER A 130 -9.10 2.90 -0.37
CA SER A 130 -9.40 2.38 0.96
C SER A 130 -9.33 0.85 0.93
N LYS A 131 -8.68 0.26 1.93
CA LYS A 131 -8.47 -1.18 2.08
C LYS A 131 -9.78 -1.95 1.93
N VAL A 132 -9.80 -2.87 0.98
CA VAL A 132 -10.99 -3.68 0.68
C VAL A 132 -11.14 -4.82 1.69
N HIS A 133 -10.05 -5.55 1.94
CA HIS A 133 -10.06 -6.65 2.90
C HIS A 133 -9.53 -6.18 4.25
N THR A 134 -10.44 -5.70 5.10
CA THR A 134 -10.14 -5.39 6.51
C THR A 134 -9.93 -6.70 7.28
N CYS A 135 -9.04 -6.67 8.28
CA CYS A 135 -8.80 -7.82 9.17
C CYS A 135 -9.92 -7.92 10.20
N ASP A 136 -11.13 -8.35 9.79
CA ASP A 136 -12.34 -8.38 10.64
C ASP A 136 -12.24 -9.32 11.83
N PHE A 137 -11.24 -10.21 11.83
CA PHE A 137 -10.88 -11.05 12.96
C PHE A 137 -10.03 -10.31 14.01
N SER A 138 -9.64 -9.06 13.75
CA SER A 138 -8.82 -8.20 14.62
C SER A 138 -9.49 -6.84 14.86
N PHE A 139 -8.71 -5.83 15.25
CA PHE A 139 -9.17 -4.46 15.50
C PHE A 139 -9.75 -3.79 14.26
N GLU A 140 -9.37 -4.20 13.05
CA GLU A 140 -9.89 -3.63 11.81
C GLU A 140 -11.37 -3.91 11.55
N ARG A 141 -12.01 -4.81 12.35
CA ARG A 141 -13.48 -4.97 12.33
C ARG A 141 -14.26 -3.69 12.66
N TYR A 142 -13.57 -2.68 13.19
CA TYR A 142 -14.14 -1.36 13.51
C TYR A 142 -13.90 -0.33 12.40
N LEU A 143 -13.34 -0.74 11.29
CA LEU A 143 -13.16 0.07 10.09
C LEU A 143 -14.27 -0.21 9.07
N GLU A 144 -14.52 0.77 8.20
CA GLU A 144 -15.27 0.56 6.97
C GLU A 144 -14.33 0.03 5.88
N SER A 145 -14.69 -1.10 5.28
CA SER A 145 -13.99 -1.63 4.11
C SER A 145 -14.14 -0.71 2.89
N GLY A 146 -13.13 -0.68 2.02
CA GLY A 146 -13.25 -0.16 0.67
C GLY A 146 -14.18 -1.02 -0.18
N GLU A 147 -14.70 -0.46 -1.26
CA GLU A 147 -15.69 -1.14 -2.12
C GLU A 147 -15.07 -1.58 -3.46
N GLU A 148 -13.85 -1.11 -3.81
CA GLU A 148 -13.25 -1.37 -5.11
C GLU A 148 -11.72 -1.28 -5.09
N PHE A 149 -11.07 -2.09 -5.92
CA PHE A 149 -9.65 -1.93 -6.27
C PHE A 149 -9.50 -0.84 -7.33
N LYS A 150 -8.44 -0.03 -7.22
CA LYS A 150 -8.23 1.14 -8.07
C LYS A 150 -6.83 1.19 -8.64
N VAL A 151 -6.74 1.75 -9.84
CA VAL A 151 -5.48 2.13 -10.47
C VAL A 151 -5.48 3.62 -10.82
N CYS A 152 -4.29 4.20 -10.91
CA CYS A 152 -4.12 5.56 -11.42
C CYS A 152 -2.90 5.64 -12.32
N HIS A 153 -2.79 6.72 -13.09
CA HIS A 153 -1.61 7.00 -13.90
C HIS A 153 -0.70 8.00 -13.19
N PHE A 154 0.50 7.56 -12.88
CA PHE A 154 1.61 8.42 -12.49
C PHE A 154 2.49 8.60 -13.73
N GLU A 155 2.35 9.76 -14.38
CA GLU A 155 2.92 10.00 -15.72
C GLU A 155 2.41 8.94 -16.71
N ASP A 156 3.29 8.17 -17.34
CA ASP A 156 2.94 7.10 -18.28
C ASP A 156 2.84 5.70 -17.63
N LEU A 157 3.04 5.61 -16.31
CA LEU A 157 3.05 4.36 -15.56
C LEU A 157 1.72 4.15 -14.83
N CYS A 158 1.09 3.00 -15.05
CA CYS A 158 -0.14 2.63 -14.34
C CYS A 158 0.20 1.98 -13.00
N LEU A 159 -0.20 2.63 -11.90
CA LEU A 159 0.00 2.17 -10.52
C LEU A 159 -1.30 1.63 -9.94
N GLY A 160 -1.22 0.49 -9.28
CA GLY A 160 -2.27 -0.04 -8.43
C GLY A 160 -1.84 -0.05 -6.97
N THR A 161 -2.79 -0.04 -6.05
CA THR A 161 -2.53 -0.13 -4.60
C THR A 161 -3.39 -1.20 -3.98
N MET A 162 -2.79 -1.98 -3.08
CA MET A 162 -3.49 -2.86 -2.15
C MET A 162 -2.82 -2.76 -0.77
N ILE A 163 -3.61 -2.69 0.31
CA ILE A 163 -3.09 -2.44 1.65
C ILE A 163 -3.04 -3.74 2.44
N CYS A 164 -1.84 -4.10 2.92
CA CYS A 164 -1.57 -5.15 3.89
C CYS A 164 -2.34 -6.45 3.57
N TYR A 165 -3.43 -6.76 4.28
CA TYR A 165 -4.21 -8.00 4.17
C TYR A 165 -4.83 -8.22 2.78
N ASP A 166 -5.04 -7.15 1.98
CA ASP A 166 -5.48 -7.28 0.59
C ASP A 166 -4.59 -8.24 -0.22
N ARG A 167 -3.27 -8.28 0.07
CA ARG A 167 -2.30 -9.12 -0.67
C ARG A 167 -2.52 -10.61 -0.46
N GLU A 168 -3.18 -11.02 0.64
CA GLU A 168 -3.43 -12.45 0.92
C GLU A 168 -4.53 -13.04 0.03
N TYR A 169 -5.24 -12.18 -0.70
CA TYR A 169 -6.25 -12.56 -1.68
C TYR A 169 -5.66 -12.45 -3.10
N PRO A 170 -5.40 -13.56 -3.81
CA PRO A 170 -4.84 -13.53 -5.16
C PRO A 170 -5.66 -12.71 -6.15
N GLU A 171 -6.96 -12.58 -5.89
CA GLU A 171 -7.90 -11.78 -6.66
C GLU A 171 -7.54 -10.31 -6.65
N SER A 172 -6.98 -9.77 -5.55
CA SER A 172 -6.62 -8.36 -5.41
C SER A 172 -5.59 -7.93 -6.44
N ALA A 173 -4.47 -8.64 -6.50
CA ALA A 173 -3.43 -8.37 -7.49
C ALA A 173 -3.91 -8.64 -8.92
N ARG A 174 -4.77 -9.64 -9.11
CA ARG A 174 -5.34 -9.97 -10.40
C ARG A 174 -6.29 -8.89 -10.89
N GLU A 175 -7.13 -8.34 -10.02
CA GLU A 175 -8.05 -7.26 -10.34
C GLU A 175 -7.28 -6.00 -10.75
N LEU A 176 -6.25 -5.61 -9.99
CA LEU A 176 -5.38 -4.48 -10.33
C LEU A 176 -4.69 -4.68 -11.69
N MET A 177 -4.17 -5.88 -11.96
CA MET A 177 -3.56 -6.21 -13.25
C MET A 177 -4.54 -6.09 -14.41
N LEU A 178 -5.79 -6.55 -14.22
CA LEU A 178 -6.83 -6.49 -15.25
C LEU A 178 -7.29 -5.05 -15.53
N GLN A 179 -7.19 -4.16 -14.54
CA GLN A 179 -7.39 -2.72 -14.71
C GLN A 179 -6.19 -2.03 -15.37
N GLY A 180 -5.07 -2.74 -15.59
CA GLY A 180 -3.92 -2.21 -16.30
C GLY A 180 -2.69 -1.92 -15.44
N ALA A 181 -2.73 -2.15 -14.13
CA ALA A 181 -1.58 -1.90 -13.27
C ALA A 181 -0.29 -2.52 -13.84
N GLU A 182 0.77 -1.73 -13.87
CA GLU A 182 2.12 -2.15 -14.23
C GLU A 182 2.98 -2.36 -12.98
N LEU A 183 2.75 -1.54 -11.93
CA LEU A 183 3.29 -1.72 -10.59
C LEU A 183 2.15 -1.75 -9.58
N ILE A 184 2.28 -2.62 -8.58
CA ILE A 184 1.39 -2.68 -7.42
C ILE A 184 2.19 -2.26 -6.18
N LEU A 185 1.69 -1.23 -5.49
CA LEU A 185 2.26 -0.68 -4.28
C LEU A 185 1.52 -1.23 -3.06
N ILE A 186 2.26 -1.60 -2.02
CA ILE A 186 1.70 -2.28 -0.86
C ILE A 186 2.17 -1.60 0.42
N PRO A 187 1.41 -0.60 0.91
CA PRO A 187 1.52 -0.19 2.30
C PRO A 187 1.19 -1.35 3.24
N ASN A 188 2.05 -1.65 4.20
CA ASN A 188 1.89 -2.79 5.09
C ASN A 188 2.27 -2.41 6.53
N ASP A 189 1.62 -3.00 7.53
CA ASP A 189 2.06 -3.04 8.93
C ASP A 189 1.78 -4.43 9.49
N CYS A 190 2.76 -5.31 9.40
CA CYS A 190 2.64 -6.68 9.85
C CYS A 190 3.88 -7.13 10.62
N GLY A 191 3.68 -7.53 11.86
CA GLY A 191 4.71 -8.03 12.77
C GLY A 191 5.03 -9.53 12.65
N ASP A 192 4.44 -10.24 11.70
CA ASP A 192 4.70 -11.68 11.50
C ASP A 192 4.92 -11.97 10.01
N ILE A 193 5.99 -11.35 9.46
CA ILE A 193 6.41 -11.68 8.09
C ILE A 193 7.11 -13.02 8.13
N LYS A 194 6.37 -14.05 7.75
CA LYS A 194 6.91 -15.38 7.48
C LYS A 194 7.58 -15.40 6.10
N PRO A 195 8.52 -16.32 5.89
CA PRO A 195 9.11 -16.50 4.56
C PRO A 195 8.09 -16.62 3.43
N PHE A 196 6.91 -17.16 3.75
CA PHE A 196 5.80 -17.30 2.81
C PHE A 196 5.28 -15.97 2.25
N ARG A 197 5.34 -14.87 3.00
CA ARG A 197 4.88 -13.56 2.51
C ARG A 197 5.78 -12.99 1.43
N LEU A 198 7.10 -13.16 1.55
CA LEU A 198 8.02 -12.79 0.48
C LEU A 198 7.79 -13.65 -0.77
N GLN A 199 7.55 -14.95 -0.59
CA GLN A 199 7.20 -15.85 -1.69
C GLN A 199 5.88 -15.46 -2.33
N GLU A 200 4.86 -15.13 -1.53
CA GLU A 200 3.57 -14.63 -2.00
C GLU A 200 3.73 -13.43 -2.93
N LEU A 201 4.48 -12.40 -2.51
CA LEU A 201 4.70 -11.18 -3.28
C LEU A 201 5.52 -11.44 -4.56
N SER A 202 6.55 -12.28 -4.47
CA SER A 202 7.33 -12.74 -5.61
C SER A 202 6.44 -13.46 -6.64
N VAL A 203 5.57 -14.36 -6.17
CA VAL A 203 4.63 -15.10 -7.02
C VAL A 203 3.54 -14.18 -7.56
N ALA A 204 3.03 -13.23 -6.76
CA ALA A 204 2.06 -12.24 -7.23
C ALA A 204 2.62 -11.40 -8.39
N ALA A 205 3.89 -10.97 -8.30
CA ALA A 205 4.57 -10.27 -9.38
C ALA A 205 4.63 -11.12 -10.67
N MET A 206 5.05 -12.38 -10.53
CA MET A 206 5.15 -13.32 -11.64
C MET A 206 3.79 -13.61 -12.29
N GLN A 207 2.79 -14.02 -11.49
CA GLN A 207 1.49 -14.49 -11.99
C GLN A 207 0.67 -13.36 -12.61
N ASN A 208 0.88 -12.12 -12.19
CA ASN A 208 0.16 -10.96 -12.70
C ASN A 208 1.02 -10.13 -13.68
N GLN A 209 2.27 -10.53 -13.93
CA GLN A 209 3.20 -9.83 -14.82
C GLN A 209 3.28 -8.33 -14.48
N VAL A 210 3.39 -8.00 -13.20
CA VAL A 210 3.50 -6.66 -12.65
C VAL A 210 4.74 -6.53 -11.78
N GLY A 211 5.25 -5.33 -11.61
CA GLY A 211 6.15 -5.05 -10.51
C GLY A 211 5.37 -4.99 -9.18
N VAL A 212 5.97 -5.45 -8.10
CA VAL A 212 5.40 -5.37 -6.75
C VAL A 212 6.39 -4.70 -5.82
N ALA A 213 5.94 -3.75 -5.00
CA ALA A 213 6.77 -3.08 -4.00
C ALA A 213 5.99 -2.95 -2.68
N MET A 214 6.59 -3.39 -1.57
CA MET A 214 5.98 -3.34 -0.23
C MET A 214 6.86 -2.53 0.73
N ALA A 215 6.24 -1.60 1.47
CA ALA A 215 6.84 -0.92 2.61
C ALA A 215 6.21 -1.43 3.90
N ASN A 216 7.04 -1.88 4.85
CA ASN A 216 6.62 -2.47 6.12
C ASN A 216 7.45 -1.91 7.28
N PRO A 217 6.87 -1.59 8.45
CA PRO A 217 7.64 -1.13 9.60
C PRO A 217 8.66 -2.18 10.09
N PRO A 218 9.83 -1.74 10.62
CA PRO A 218 10.81 -2.66 11.19
C PRO A 218 10.32 -3.22 12.52
N GLY A 219 10.81 -4.42 12.88
CA GLY A 219 10.52 -5.07 14.15
C GLY A 219 10.89 -6.55 14.12
N GLU A 220 10.80 -7.19 15.27
CA GLU A 220 10.92 -8.65 15.35
C GLU A 220 9.84 -9.31 14.49
N LYS A 221 10.26 -10.18 13.56
CA LYS A 221 9.38 -10.84 12.57
C LYS A 221 8.59 -9.87 11.66
N ALA A 222 9.01 -8.62 11.58
CA ALA A 222 8.46 -7.58 10.73
C ALA A 222 9.49 -7.09 9.71
N GLY A 223 9.45 -5.84 9.27
CA GLY A 223 10.39 -5.31 8.29
C GLY A 223 10.28 -6.00 6.94
N CYS A 224 11.40 -6.39 6.37
CA CYS A 224 11.48 -7.05 5.07
C CYS A 224 10.75 -6.29 3.96
N SER A 225 10.81 -4.94 3.98
CA SER A 225 10.37 -4.15 2.83
C SER A 225 11.07 -4.64 1.57
N CYS A 226 10.33 -4.82 0.49
CA CYS A 226 10.81 -5.55 -0.66
C CYS A 226 10.25 -5.05 -1.98
N ALA A 227 10.90 -5.43 -3.07
CA ALA A 227 10.39 -5.23 -4.43
C ALA A 227 10.74 -6.41 -5.32
N PHE A 228 9.79 -6.79 -6.18
CA PHE A 228 9.91 -7.90 -7.12
C PHE A 228 9.49 -7.45 -8.52
N HIS A 229 10.20 -7.91 -9.54
CA HIS A 229 9.80 -7.75 -10.94
C HIS A 229 9.14 -9.04 -11.48
N PRO A 230 8.38 -8.99 -12.58
CA PRO A 230 7.64 -10.15 -13.08
C PRO A 230 8.48 -11.13 -13.90
N GLN A 231 9.68 -10.74 -14.35
CA GLN A 231 10.48 -11.46 -15.34
C GLN A 231 11.17 -12.65 -14.67
N VAL A 232 10.62 -13.85 -14.85
CA VAL A 232 11.12 -15.08 -14.22
C VAL A 232 11.81 -16.04 -15.21
N TRP A 233 11.51 -15.92 -16.51
CA TRP A 233 12.10 -16.79 -17.52
C TRP A 233 13.53 -16.44 -17.89
N ASP A 234 13.91 -15.19 -17.71
CA ASP A 234 15.19 -14.64 -18.14
C ASP A 234 16.16 -14.41 -16.97
N CYS A 235 15.77 -14.78 -15.74
CA CYS A 235 16.59 -14.59 -14.54
C CYS A 235 16.38 -15.74 -13.54
N GLN A 236 17.34 -15.92 -12.63
CA GLN A 236 17.28 -16.95 -11.57
C GLN A 236 16.40 -16.50 -10.40
N ASP A 237 16.23 -15.19 -10.22
CA ASP A 237 15.50 -14.57 -9.12
C ASP A 237 14.81 -13.31 -9.64
N ASN A 238 13.59 -13.07 -9.17
CA ASN A 238 12.82 -11.88 -9.51
C ASN A 238 12.86 -10.80 -8.41
N CYS A 239 13.72 -10.95 -7.42
CA CYS A 239 13.90 -9.99 -6.35
C CYS A 239 14.77 -8.81 -6.79
N LEU A 240 14.24 -7.59 -6.63
CA LEU A 240 15.01 -6.35 -6.82
C LEU A 240 15.66 -5.91 -5.52
N THR A 241 14.96 -6.07 -4.40
CA THR A 241 15.47 -5.77 -3.06
C THR A 241 14.62 -6.46 -1.99
N VAL A 242 15.25 -6.86 -0.91
CA VAL A 242 14.63 -7.23 0.37
C VAL A 242 15.55 -6.73 1.47
N THR A 243 15.01 -6.00 2.44
CA THR A 243 15.78 -5.56 3.60
C THR A 243 15.63 -6.50 4.78
N SER A 244 16.41 -6.26 5.85
CA SER A 244 16.30 -7.03 7.10
C SER A 244 15.06 -6.63 7.90
N GLU A 245 14.70 -7.45 8.89
CA GLU A 245 13.56 -7.20 9.79
C GLU A 245 13.74 -5.93 10.62
N SER A 246 14.96 -5.64 11.07
CA SER A 246 15.25 -4.60 12.07
C SER A 246 15.78 -3.29 11.51
N GLU A 247 16.20 -3.27 10.24
CA GLU A 247 16.74 -2.07 9.62
C GLU A 247 15.65 -1.01 9.46
N ALA A 248 15.94 0.23 9.89
CA ALA A 248 15.03 1.36 9.72
C ALA A 248 15.62 2.37 8.73
N GLY A 249 14.77 2.97 7.90
CA GLY A 249 15.19 4.00 6.93
C GLY A 249 14.54 3.83 5.57
N LEU A 250 15.22 4.33 4.53
CA LEU A 250 14.81 4.21 3.14
C LEU A 250 15.52 3.06 2.44
N ILE A 251 14.75 2.21 1.81
CA ILE A 251 15.22 1.15 0.94
C ILE A 251 14.85 1.51 -0.49
N TYR A 252 15.70 1.19 -1.46
CA TYR A 252 15.49 1.58 -2.83
C TYR A 252 15.39 0.38 -3.75
N ALA A 253 14.43 0.44 -4.69
CA ALA A 253 14.34 -0.46 -5.82
C ALA A 253 14.27 0.34 -7.12
N THR A 254 14.73 -0.26 -8.22
CA THR A 254 14.63 0.35 -9.54
C THR A 254 14.01 -0.65 -10.51
N PHE A 255 12.84 -0.30 -11.02
CA PHE A 255 12.16 -1.06 -12.06
C PHE A 255 12.60 -0.60 -13.44
N ASP A 256 12.87 -1.53 -14.35
CA ASP A 256 13.04 -1.27 -15.77
C ASP A 256 11.68 -1.37 -16.46
N ILE A 257 11.04 -0.22 -16.68
CA ILE A 257 9.67 -0.17 -17.22
C ILE A 257 9.63 -0.61 -18.67
N ASP A 258 10.66 -0.31 -19.48
CA ASP A 258 10.73 -0.76 -20.86
C ASP A 258 10.83 -2.30 -20.92
N ALA A 259 11.67 -2.89 -20.06
CA ALA A 259 11.83 -4.35 -19.98
C ALA A 259 10.54 -5.02 -19.44
N LEU A 260 9.88 -4.42 -18.44
CA LEU A 260 8.60 -4.90 -17.93
C LEU A 260 7.54 -4.91 -19.03
N ARG A 261 7.40 -3.83 -19.79
CA ARG A 261 6.43 -3.72 -20.88
C ARG A 261 6.72 -4.69 -22.03
N ALA A 262 8.00 -4.85 -22.37
CA ALA A 262 8.43 -5.84 -23.37
C ALA A 262 8.11 -7.27 -22.93
N TYR A 263 8.34 -7.60 -21.64
CA TYR A 263 8.02 -8.89 -21.05
C TYR A 263 6.50 -9.16 -21.11
N ARG A 264 5.66 -8.21 -20.64
CA ARG A 264 4.20 -8.32 -20.69
C ARG A 264 3.67 -8.55 -22.09
N LYS A 265 4.25 -7.88 -23.09
CA LYS A 265 3.88 -8.06 -24.49
C LYS A 265 4.27 -9.44 -25.02
N ARG A 266 5.45 -9.96 -24.63
CA ARG A 266 5.94 -11.29 -25.03
C ARG A 266 5.11 -12.41 -24.42
N GLU A 267 4.86 -12.33 -23.10
CA GLU A 267 4.14 -13.34 -22.32
C GLU A 267 2.61 -13.24 -22.46
N ASP A 268 2.13 -12.25 -23.21
CA ASP A 268 0.72 -12.13 -23.60
C ASP A 268 -0.25 -12.03 -22.41
N LEU A 269 -0.04 -10.99 -21.63
CA LEU A 269 -0.75 -10.69 -20.38
C LEU A 269 -2.25 -10.97 -20.42
N GLY A 270 -2.67 -12.08 -19.83
CA GLY A 270 -4.08 -12.42 -19.63
C GLY A 270 -4.87 -12.83 -20.87
N LYS A 271 -4.31 -12.75 -22.07
CA LYS A 271 -4.98 -13.05 -23.34
C LYS A 271 -5.54 -14.46 -23.43
N TYR A 272 -4.83 -15.43 -22.84
CA TYR A 272 -5.24 -16.85 -22.88
C TYR A 272 -6.11 -17.26 -21.69
N ARG A 273 -6.53 -16.33 -20.84
CA ARG A 273 -7.43 -16.63 -19.72
C ARG A 273 -8.76 -17.20 -20.23
N LYS A 274 -9.20 -18.26 -19.60
CA LYS A 274 -10.49 -18.91 -19.91
C LYS A 274 -11.56 -18.41 -18.93
N VAL A 275 -11.98 -17.15 -19.09
CA VAL A 275 -12.87 -16.44 -18.13
C VAL A 275 -14.15 -17.20 -17.79
N ASN A 276 -14.72 -17.92 -18.76
CA ASN A 276 -15.94 -18.71 -18.54
C ASN A 276 -15.76 -19.85 -17.51
N ALA A 277 -14.50 -20.22 -17.20
CA ALA A 277 -14.21 -21.22 -16.17
C ALA A 277 -14.20 -20.65 -14.74
N TYR A 278 -14.23 -19.32 -14.60
CA TYR A 278 -14.07 -18.62 -13.31
C TYR A 278 -15.39 -18.19 -12.66
N ARG A 279 -16.49 -18.79 -13.04
CA ARG A 279 -17.86 -18.43 -12.60
C ARG A 279 -18.05 -18.39 -11.07
N HIS A 280 -17.24 -19.13 -10.31
CA HIS A 280 -17.35 -19.18 -8.84
C HIS A 280 -16.54 -18.10 -8.13
N LEU A 281 -15.65 -17.36 -8.79
CA LEU A 281 -14.83 -16.33 -8.16
C LEU A 281 -15.64 -15.11 -7.67
N CYS A 282 -16.83 -14.89 -8.22
CA CYS A 282 -17.72 -13.79 -7.87
C CYS A 282 -18.94 -14.22 -7.05
N LEU A 283 -18.97 -15.48 -6.58
CA LEU A 283 -20.07 -16.00 -5.76
C LEU A 283 -19.65 -16.00 -4.30
N ASN A 284 -20.56 -15.60 -3.42
CA ASN A 284 -20.37 -15.80 -1.99
C ASN A 284 -20.41 -17.29 -1.67
N SER A 285 -19.62 -17.74 -0.71
CA SER A 285 -19.54 -19.14 -0.29
C SER A 285 -20.86 -19.74 0.23
N ASN A 286 -21.91 -18.93 0.36
CA ASN A 286 -23.24 -19.29 0.86
C ASN A 286 -24.34 -19.19 -0.21
N ASP A 287 -23.99 -18.95 -1.50
CA ASP A 287 -24.94 -18.95 -2.62
C ASP A 287 -24.96 -20.33 -3.36
#